data_90a15732bb4aedb291d0ad29eb5aa264
#
_entry.id   90a15732bb4aedb291d0ad29eb5aa264
#
_cell.length_a   1.000
_cell.length_b   1.000
_cell.length_c   1.000
_cell.angle_alpha   90.00
_cell.angle_beta   90.00
_cell.angle_gamma   90.00
#
_symmetry.space_group_name_H-M   'P 1'
#
loop_
_entity.id
_entity.type
_entity.pdbx_description
1 polymer ?
#
loop_
_entity_poly.entity_id
_entity_poly.type
_entity_poly.pdbx_seq_one_letter_code
_entity_poly.pdbx_strand_id
1 'polypeptide(L)'
;ESTEDEKAMQQMVERLFPEYASQFSFEQSEKIDKDWYEIEAQGGIVRIRGNNANSMAVGLNYYLNHYCLTSVSWYVNDTVEMPEVLPMPPAKITSTARCKNRFFLNYCTFGYTMPWWTWKDWERLIDWMALNGINMPLAITGQESVWYRVWTKLGLTDEEIRNYFTGPAHLPWHRMSNLDYWQGPLPKEWLDTQEALQKQIVARERQFNMRPILPAFAGHVPSELKRIYPEAKISRMSSWGGFEDKYRSHFLDPLDPLFATIQKEFLEEQTKLFGTDHIYGADPFNEVAPP
;
A
#
# COMPACT_ATOMS: atom_id res chain seq x y z
N GLU A 1 -31.19 4.42 -1.86
CA GLU A 1 -30.14 4.51 -0.85
C GLU A 1 -28.78 4.37 -1.52
N SER A 2 -27.82 5.28 -1.18
CA SER A 2 -26.50 5.28 -1.82
C SER A 2 -25.69 4.03 -1.47
N THR A 3 -24.97 3.48 -2.45
CA THR A 3 -24.06 2.36 -2.24
C THR A 3 -22.80 2.81 -1.47
N GLU A 4 -22.04 1.86 -0.94
CA GLU A 4 -20.76 2.18 -0.27
C GLU A 4 -19.77 2.85 -1.24
N ASP A 5 -19.75 2.44 -2.50
CA ASP A 5 -18.90 3.03 -3.53
C ASP A 5 -19.28 4.48 -3.82
N GLU A 6 -20.58 4.76 -3.91
CA GLU A 6 -21.08 6.14 -4.09
C GLU A 6 -20.74 7.02 -2.90
N LYS A 7 -20.88 6.50 -1.68
CA LYS A 7 -20.49 7.20 -0.44
C LYS A 7 -18.98 7.50 -0.41
N ALA A 8 -18.16 6.54 -0.80
CA ALA A 8 -16.71 6.73 -0.86
C ALA A 8 -16.34 7.88 -1.80
N MET A 9 -16.98 7.97 -2.95
CA MET A 9 -16.77 9.06 -3.91
C MET A 9 -17.26 10.40 -3.40
N GLN A 10 -18.43 10.45 -2.76
CA GLN A 10 -18.93 11.69 -2.18
C GLN A 10 -18.01 12.22 -1.08
N GLN A 11 -17.48 11.33 -0.25
CA GLN A 11 -16.50 11.69 0.78
C GLN A 11 -15.20 12.18 0.18
N MET A 12 -14.74 11.60 -0.96
CA MET A 12 -13.56 12.09 -1.66
C MET A 12 -13.71 13.54 -2.12
N VAL A 13 -14.80 13.90 -2.78
CA VAL A 13 -15.00 15.26 -3.25
C VAL A 13 -15.16 16.25 -2.10
N GLU A 14 -15.73 15.83 -0.98
CA GLU A 14 -15.79 16.63 0.24
C GLU A 14 -14.41 16.91 0.83
N ARG A 15 -13.47 15.96 0.70
CA ARG A 15 -12.07 16.18 1.11
C ARG A 15 -11.31 17.09 0.15
N LEU A 16 -11.49 16.90 -1.15
CA LEU A 16 -10.68 17.57 -2.18
C LEU A 16 -11.15 18.99 -2.48
N PHE A 17 -12.44 19.19 -2.59
CA PHE A 17 -13.03 20.51 -2.92
C PHE A 17 -14.43 20.66 -2.31
N PRO A 18 -14.50 20.84 -0.98
CA PRO A 18 -15.77 20.82 -0.24
C PRO A 18 -16.80 21.83 -0.73
N GLU A 19 -16.36 22.99 -1.23
CA GLU A 19 -17.26 24.03 -1.75
C GLU A 19 -18.02 23.61 -3.01
N TYR A 20 -17.51 22.63 -3.74
CA TYR A 20 -18.12 22.12 -4.98
C TYR A 20 -18.73 20.73 -4.81
N ALA A 21 -18.61 20.12 -3.64
CA ALA A 21 -18.99 18.71 -3.43
C ALA A 21 -20.44 18.42 -3.78
N SER A 22 -21.36 19.35 -3.49
CA SER A 22 -22.79 19.19 -3.80
C SER A 22 -23.11 19.24 -5.29
N GLN A 23 -22.18 19.68 -6.13
CA GLN A 23 -22.36 19.75 -7.59
C GLN A 23 -21.94 18.45 -8.30
N PHE A 24 -21.44 17.47 -7.55
CA PHE A 24 -21.09 16.15 -8.07
C PHE A 24 -22.09 15.11 -7.60
N SER A 25 -22.49 14.25 -8.53
CA SER A 25 -23.37 13.12 -8.29
C SER A 25 -22.69 11.84 -8.77
N PHE A 26 -22.66 10.83 -7.93
CA PHE A 26 -22.03 9.54 -8.24
C PHE A 26 -23.08 8.44 -8.28
N GLU A 27 -23.04 7.61 -9.31
CA GLU A 27 -23.95 6.49 -9.48
C GLU A 27 -23.21 5.23 -9.87
N GLN A 28 -23.31 4.21 -9.03
CA GLN A 28 -22.73 2.92 -9.33
C GLN A 28 -23.61 2.17 -10.31
N SER A 29 -23.01 1.71 -11.42
CA SER A 29 -23.68 0.86 -12.38
C SER A 29 -23.62 -0.60 -11.96
N GLU A 30 -24.26 -1.47 -12.75
CA GLU A 30 -24.12 -2.92 -12.60
C GLU A 30 -22.66 -3.36 -12.77
N LYS A 31 -22.31 -4.50 -12.15
CA LYS A 31 -20.99 -5.10 -12.32
C LYS A 31 -20.82 -5.59 -13.74
N ILE A 32 -19.69 -5.22 -14.35
CA ILE A 32 -19.27 -5.69 -15.66
C ILE A 32 -17.81 -6.17 -15.58
N ASP A 33 -17.34 -6.90 -16.58
CA ASP A 33 -16.00 -7.49 -16.59
C ASP A 33 -14.87 -6.47 -16.63
N LYS A 34 -15.13 -5.28 -17.19
CA LYS A 34 -14.12 -4.23 -17.34
C LYS A 34 -14.50 -3.00 -16.55
N ASP A 35 -13.51 -2.35 -15.95
CA ASP A 35 -13.69 -1.05 -15.31
C ASP A 35 -14.05 -0.01 -16.37
N TRP A 36 -15.05 0.81 -16.08
CA TRP A 36 -15.52 1.86 -16.99
C TRP A 36 -16.15 3.01 -16.23
N TYR A 37 -16.18 4.15 -16.87
CA TYR A 37 -16.90 5.32 -16.36
C TYR A 37 -17.66 6.05 -17.45
N GLU A 38 -18.61 6.87 -17.01
CA GLU A 38 -19.41 7.76 -17.84
C GLU A 38 -19.56 9.10 -17.13
N ILE A 39 -19.42 10.17 -17.88
CA ILE A 39 -19.58 11.54 -17.36
C ILE A 39 -20.68 12.23 -18.17
N GLU A 40 -21.67 12.79 -17.46
CA GLU A 40 -22.68 13.70 -18.02
C GLU A 40 -22.79 14.92 -17.13
N ALA A 41 -22.96 16.09 -17.73
CA ALA A 41 -23.15 17.33 -16.99
C ALA A 41 -24.35 18.07 -17.48
N GLN A 42 -25.20 18.53 -16.56
CA GLN A 42 -26.41 19.28 -16.88
C GLN A 42 -26.85 20.09 -15.67
N GLY A 43 -27.28 21.35 -15.91
CA GLY A 43 -27.89 22.18 -14.89
C GLY A 43 -27.00 22.45 -13.68
N GLY A 44 -25.70 22.58 -13.87
CA GLY A 44 -24.75 22.82 -12.80
C GLY A 44 -24.33 21.55 -12.03
N ILE A 45 -24.80 20.37 -12.42
CA ILE A 45 -24.46 19.08 -11.80
C ILE A 45 -23.61 18.25 -12.75
N VAL A 46 -22.51 17.73 -12.23
CA VAL A 46 -21.64 16.77 -12.93
C VAL A 46 -21.94 15.38 -12.37
N ARG A 47 -22.49 14.51 -13.21
CA ARG A 47 -22.85 13.15 -12.87
C ARG A 47 -21.79 12.19 -13.39
N ILE A 48 -21.23 11.40 -12.50
CA ILE A 48 -20.22 10.38 -12.84
C ILE A 48 -20.76 9.00 -12.46
N ARG A 49 -20.76 8.10 -13.44
CA ARG A 49 -21.17 6.72 -13.27
C ARG A 49 -19.98 5.80 -13.51
N GLY A 50 -19.99 4.66 -12.87
CA GLY A 50 -18.97 3.62 -13.06
C GLY A 50 -19.37 2.33 -12.35
N ASN A 51 -18.68 1.26 -12.66
CA ASN A 51 -18.98 -0.05 -12.06
C ASN A 51 -18.53 -0.15 -10.59
N ASN A 52 -17.61 0.70 -10.16
CA ASN A 52 -17.11 0.79 -8.79
C ASN A 52 -16.52 2.15 -8.49
N ALA A 53 -16.12 2.38 -7.22
CA ALA A 53 -15.56 3.66 -6.79
C ALA A 53 -14.24 4.01 -7.54
N ASN A 54 -13.37 3.04 -7.78
CA ASN A 54 -12.13 3.27 -8.54
C ASN A 54 -12.42 3.83 -9.93
N SER A 55 -13.34 3.21 -10.65
CA SER A 55 -13.75 3.67 -11.98
C SER A 55 -14.37 5.05 -11.95
N MET A 56 -15.23 5.34 -10.97
CA MET A 56 -15.82 6.68 -10.82
C MET A 56 -14.75 7.72 -10.49
N ALA A 57 -13.74 7.36 -9.70
CA ALA A 57 -12.62 8.26 -9.39
C ALA A 57 -11.82 8.61 -10.65
N VAL A 58 -11.58 7.65 -11.53
CA VAL A 58 -10.89 7.90 -12.82
C VAL A 58 -11.75 8.84 -13.69
N GLY A 59 -13.05 8.64 -13.71
CA GLY A 59 -13.98 9.57 -14.40
C GLY A 59 -13.88 10.99 -13.83
N LEU A 60 -13.88 11.12 -12.51
CA LEU A 60 -13.69 12.42 -11.85
C LEU A 60 -12.35 13.05 -12.26
N ASN A 61 -11.27 12.27 -12.26
CA ASN A 61 -9.95 12.79 -12.63
C ASN A 61 -9.91 13.27 -14.09
N TYR A 62 -10.56 12.54 -14.99
CA TYR A 62 -10.71 12.98 -16.39
C TYR A 62 -11.39 14.34 -16.47
N TYR A 63 -12.50 14.50 -15.75
CA TYR A 63 -13.23 15.76 -15.69
C TYR A 63 -12.36 16.91 -15.13
N LEU A 64 -11.65 16.66 -14.02
CA LEU A 64 -10.76 17.65 -13.42
C LEU A 64 -9.66 18.09 -14.37
N ASN A 65 -9.00 17.14 -15.02
CA ASN A 65 -7.85 17.43 -15.88
C ASN A 65 -8.26 18.11 -17.20
N HIS A 66 -9.32 17.64 -17.85
CA HIS A 66 -9.68 18.07 -19.20
C HIS A 66 -10.67 19.23 -19.24
N TYR A 67 -11.47 19.40 -18.21
CA TYR A 67 -12.48 20.48 -18.16
C TYR A 67 -12.16 21.54 -17.12
N CYS A 68 -11.77 21.15 -15.92
CA CYS A 68 -11.37 22.11 -14.88
C CYS A 68 -9.92 22.59 -15.03
N LEU A 69 -9.13 21.94 -15.87
CA LEU A 69 -7.71 22.22 -16.09
C LEU A 69 -6.92 22.24 -14.77
N THR A 70 -7.25 21.33 -13.89
CA THR A 70 -6.61 21.17 -12.59
C THR A 70 -6.22 19.71 -12.38
N SER A 71 -5.30 19.48 -11.45
CA SER A 71 -4.86 18.15 -11.07
C SER A 71 -4.66 18.05 -9.56
N VAL A 72 -4.82 16.85 -9.03
CA VAL A 72 -4.55 16.55 -7.62
C VAL A 72 -3.14 16.00 -7.52
N SER A 73 -2.31 16.60 -6.67
CA SER A 73 -0.97 16.11 -6.35
C SER A 73 -0.97 15.43 -4.99
N TRP A 74 -0.21 14.35 -4.85
CA TRP A 74 0.01 13.73 -3.55
C TRP A 74 1.19 14.32 -2.79
N TYR A 75 2.02 15.14 -3.45
CA TYR A 75 3.15 15.81 -2.82
C TYR A 75 2.76 16.95 -1.89
N VAL A 76 1.64 17.59 -2.16
CA VAL A 76 1.18 18.75 -1.40
C VAL A 76 -0.25 18.51 -0.93
N ASN A 77 -0.54 18.94 0.29
CA ASN A 77 -1.87 18.89 0.87
C ASN A 77 -2.63 20.19 0.64
N ASP A 78 -2.39 20.83 -0.48
CA ASP A 78 -3.05 22.07 -0.85
C ASP A 78 -4.49 21.82 -1.28
N THR A 79 -5.31 22.85 -1.16
CA THR A 79 -6.65 22.87 -1.72
C THR A 79 -6.55 22.73 -3.25
N VAL A 80 -7.39 21.88 -3.82
CA VAL A 80 -7.47 21.72 -5.27
C VAL A 80 -8.07 22.98 -5.87
N GLU A 81 -7.35 23.62 -6.80
CA GLU A 81 -7.84 24.79 -7.49
C GLU A 81 -8.97 24.42 -8.47
N MET A 82 -10.14 25.00 -8.25
CA MET A 82 -11.31 24.73 -9.07
C MET A 82 -11.73 26.02 -9.80
N PRO A 83 -12.29 25.91 -11.02
CA PRO A 83 -12.87 27.07 -11.69
C PRO A 83 -14.06 27.63 -10.89
N GLU A 84 -14.29 28.91 -10.97
CA GLU A 84 -15.40 29.57 -10.25
C GLU A 84 -16.74 28.92 -10.58
N VAL A 85 -16.95 28.60 -11.85
CA VAL A 85 -18.12 27.87 -12.34
C VAL A 85 -17.66 26.56 -12.98
N LEU A 86 -18.25 25.46 -12.57
CA LEU A 86 -17.88 24.15 -13.12
C LEU A 86 -18.25 24.08 -14.61
N PRO A 87 -17.31 23.74 -15.49
CA PRO A 87 -17.60 23.50 -16.89
C PRO A 87 -18.58 22.34 -17.10
N MET A 88 -19.46 22.48 -18.08
CA MET A 88 -20.44 21.45 -18.44
C MET A 88 -20.08 20.86 -19.79
N PRO A 89 -19.47 19.63 -19.81
CA PRO A 89 -19.23 18.92 -21.06
C PRO A 89 -20.51 18.83 -21.87
N PRO A 90 -20.46 19.18 -23.19
CA PRO A 90 -21.68 19.27 -24.01
C PRO A 90 -22.24 17.88 -24.40
N ALA A 91 -21.43 16.83 -24.28
CA ALA A 91 -21.82 15.48 -24.63
C ALA A 91 -21.34 14.49 -23.57
N LYS A 92 -22.02 13.35 -23.48
CA LYS A 92 -21.64 12.23 -22.64
C LYS A 92 -20.25 11.73 -23.00
N ILE A 93 -19.42 11.50 -21.99
CA ILE A 93 -18.08 10.95 -22.13
C ILE A 93 -18.06 9.56 -21.50
N THR A 94 -17.56 8.58 -22.21
CA THR A 94 -17.41 7.21 -21.70
C THR A 94 -16.00 6.70 -21.98
N SER A 95 -15.49 5.87 -21.09
CA SER A 95 -14.20 5.20 -21.28
C SER A 95 -14.16 3.87 -20.54
N THR A 96 -13.40 2.93 -21.08
CA THR A 96 -13.21 1.61 -20.51
C THR A 96 -11.72 1.37 -20.30
N ALA A 97 -11.35 0.78 -19.16
CA ALA A 97 -9.96 0.48 -18.85
C ALA A 97 -9.37 -0.55 -19.84
N ARG A 98 -8.14 -0.31 -20.26
CA ARG A 98 -7.38 -1.23 -21.13
C ARG A 98 -6.74 -2.36 -20.34
N CYS A 99 -6.38 -2.11 -19.08
CA CYS A 99 -5.71 -3.06 -18.20
C CYS A 99 -6.58 -3.37 -16.98
N LYS A 100 -6.70 -4.65 -16.67
CA LYS A 100 -7.44 -5.12 -15.49
C LYS A 100 -6.71 -4.79 -14.19
N ASN A 101 -5.38 -4.95 -14.19
CA ASN A 101 -4.53 -4.77 -13.01
C ASN A 101 -3.62 -3.57 -13.22
N ARG A 102 -3.66 -2.63 -12.27
CA ARG A 102 -2.88 -1.39 -12.33
C ARG A 102 -2.14 -1.22 -11.01
N PHE A 103 -0.87 -1.55 -11.06
CA PHE A 103 0.03 -1.64 -9.90
C PHE A 103 0.71 -0.31 -9.58
N PHE A 104 0.94 -0.07 -8.33
CA PHE A 104 1.74 1.03 -7.78
C PHE A 104 2.10 0.66 -6.34
N LEU A 105 3.27 0.57 -5.86
CA LEU A 105 4.49 1.29 -5.96
C LEU A 105 5.64 0.30 -5.70
N ASN A 106 6.94 0.71 -5.76
CA ASN A 106 8.07 -0.12 -5.39
C ASN A 106 8.45 0.02 -3.92
N TYR A 107 9.27 -0.93 -3.43
CA TYR A 107 9.69 -0.96 -2.02
C TYR A 107 10.52 0.25 -1.60
N CYS A 108 11.46 0.68 -2.46
CA CYS A 108 12.40 1.76 -2.13
C CYS A 108 11.70 3.07 -1.80
N THR A 109 10.63 3.39 -2.51
CA THR A 109 9.90 4.66 -2.33
C THR A 109 9.36 4.83 -0.92
N PHE A 110 9.02 3.74 -0.25
CA PHE A 110 8.60 3.77 1.15
C PHE A 110 9.68 4.30 2.09
N GLY A 111 10.95 4.23 1.69
CA GLY A 111 12.08 4.76 2.46
C GLY A 111 12.48 6.18 2.12
N TYR A 112 12.07 6.69 0.98
CA TYR A 112 12.49 8.03 0.54
C TYR A 112 11.56 9.14 1.03
N THR A 113 10.26 8.89 1.06
CA THR A 113 9.26 9.91 1.36
C THR A 113 8.37 9.54 2.54
N MET A 114 8.11 8.26 2.74
CA MET A 114 6.99 7.76 3.55
C MET A 114 7.31 7.29 4.97
N PRO A 115 8.57 7.18 5.45
CA PRO A 115 8.82 6.63 6.80
C PRO A 115 8.10 7.38 7.91
N TRP A 116 7.92 8.68 7.75
CA TRP A 116 7.35 9.58 8.77
C TRP A 116 5.94 10.04 8.45
N TRP A 117 5.31 9.44 7.45
CA TRP A 117 3.96 9.80 7.05
C TRP A 117 2.94 9.45 8.14
N THR A 118 2.00 10.36 8.32
CA THR A 118 0.80 10.16 9.13
C THR A 118 -0.35 9.70 8.24
N TRP A 119 -1.50 9.39 8.86
CA TRP A 119 -2.71 9.05 8.13
C TRP A 119 -3.10 10.13 7.11
N LYS A 120 -2.95 11.40 7.44
CA LYS A 120 -3.31 12.49 6.54
C LYS A 120 -2.51 12.45 5.23
N ASP A 121 -1.22 12.10 5.30
CA ASP A 121 -0.39 11.97 4.12
C ASP A 121 -0.83 10.78 3.27
N TRP A 122 -1.09 9.66 3.90
CA TRP A 122 -1.57 8.45 3.24
C TRP A 122 -2.95 8.65 2.62
N GLU A 123 -3.87 9.33 3.31
CA GLU A 123 -5.19 9.64 2.78
C GLU A 123 -5.09 10.37 1.44
N ARG A 124 -4.20 11.33 1.34
CA ARG A 124 -3.97 12.08 0.11
C ARG A 124 -3.41 11.20 -1.01
N LEU A 125 -2.46 10.34 -0.70
CA LEU A 125 -1.91 9.40 -1.69
C LEU A 125 -2.98 8.41 -2.16
N ILE A 126 -3.82 7.92 -1.26
CA ILE A 126 -4.88 6.97 -1.64
C ILE A 126 -5.91 7.64 -2.55
N ASP A 127 -6.30 8.88 -2.25
CA ASP A 127 -7.17 9.64 -3.15
C ASP A 127 -6.51 9.80 -4.54
N TRP A 128 -5.23 10.15 -4.58
CA TRP A 128 -4.48 10.25 -5.82
C TRP A 128 -4.42 8.91 -6.58
N MET A 129 -4.18 7.82 -5.87
CA MET A 129 -4.16 6.47 -6.49
C MET A 129 -5.51 6.14 -7.13
N ALA A 130 -6.60 6.37 -6.42
CA ALA A 130 -7.95 6.13 -6.95
C ALA A 130 -8.23 6.98 -8.19
N LEU A 131 -7.90 8.28 -8.14
CA LEU A 131 -8.05 9.20 -9.28
C LEU A 131 -7.25 8.75 -10.51
N ASN A 132 -6.14 8.08 -10.32
CA ASN A 132 -5.27 7.59 -11.38
C ASN A 132 -5.48 6.12 -11.72
N GLY A 133 -6.53 5.50 -11.20
CA GLY A 133 -6.93 4.16 -11.57
C GLY A 133 -6.08 3.04 -10.99
N ILE A 134 -5.28 3.32 -9.96
CA ILE A 134 -4.50 2.29 -9.27
C ILE A 134 -5.47 1.39 -8.50
N ASN A 135 -5.43 0.09 -8.77
CA ASN A 135 -6.28 -0.89 -8.08
C ASN A 135 -5.48 -2.01 -7.41
N MET A 136 -4.15 -1.99 -7.50
CA MET A 136 -3.25 -2.94 -6.85
C MET A 136 -2.07 -2.19 -6.21
N PRO A 137 -2.30 -1.47 -5.11
CA PRO A 137 -1.22 -0.75 -4.43
C PRO A 137 -0.36 -1.70 -3.60
N LEU A 138 0.97 -1.51 -3.62
CA LEU A 138 1.85 -2.18 -2.68
C LEU A 138 1.55 -1.65 -1.27
N ALA A 139 1.35 -2.55 -0.32
CA ALA A 139 0.94 -2.22 1.05
C ALA A 139 1.83 -2.94 2.06
N ILE A 140 3.01 -2.38 2.30
CA ILE A 140 4.06 -2.99 3.13
C ILE A 140 4.29 -2.29 4.47
N THR A 141 3.61 -1.19 4.72
CA THR A 141 3.67 -0.48 6.00
C THR A 141 3.23 -1.37 7.15
N GLY A 142 3.96 -1.35 8.25
CA GLY A 142 3.58 -2.07 9.47
C GLY A 142 3.83 -3.58 9.43
N GLN A 143 4.49 -4.13 8.42
CA GLN A 143 4.78 -5.56 8.37
C GLN A 143 5.69 -6.04 9.51
N GLU A 144 6.51 -5.17 10.07
CA GLU A 144 7.39 -5.51 11.21
C GLU A 144 6.58 -5.93 12.44
N SER A 145 5.39 -5.39 12.63
CA SER A 145 4.46 -5.83 13.68
C SER A 145 4.03 -7.29 13.50
N VAL A 146 3.80 -7.72 12.24
CA VAL A 146 3.51 -9.12 11.91
C VAL A 146 4.73 -10.01 12.21
N TRP A 147 5.90 -9.60 11.73
CA TRP A 147 7.15 -10.33 11.96
C TRP A 147 7.49 -10.42 13.44
N TYR A 148 7.23 -9.39 14.20
CA TYR A 148 7.42 -9.41 15.66
C TYR A 148 6.61 -10.57 16.29
N ARG A 149 5.36 -10.75 15.90
CA ARG A 149 4.53 -11.85 16.40
C ARG A 149 5.04 -13.22 15.95
N VAL A 150 5.44 -13.34 14.70
CA VAL A 150 5.98 -14.61 14.16
C VAL A 150 7.25 -15.02 14.89
N TRP A 151 8.21 -14.10 14.99
CA TRP A 151 9.48 -14.43 15.65
C TRP A 151 9.32 -14.68 17.15
N THR A 152 8.39 -13.99 17.80
CA THR A 152 8.04 -14.27 19.20
C THR A 152 7.51 -15.69 19.37
N LYS A 153 6.62 -16.12 18.50
CA LYS A 153 6.08 -17.48 18.52
C LYS A 153 7.17 -18.53 18.31
N LEU A 154 8.17 -18.25 17.51
CA LEU A 154 9.25 -19.16 17.23
C LEU A 154 10.34 -19.13 18.32
N GLY A 155 10.22 -18.28 19.33
CA GLY A 155 11.06 -18.29 20.49
C GLY A 155 12.15 -17.24 20.57
N LEU A 156 12.16 -16.25 19.66
CA LEU A 156 13.07 -15.11 19.77
C LEU A 156 12.60 -14.16 20.87
N THR A 157 13.56 -13.47 21.52
CA THR A 157 13.25 -12.48 22.54
C THR A 157 12.86 -11.13 21.93
N ASP A 158 12.16 -10.30 22.69
CA ASP A 158 11.84 -8.92 22.30
C ASP A 158 13.07 -8.15 21.82
N GLU A 159 14.17 -8.23 22.58
CA GLU A 159 15.42 -7.56 22.24
C GLU A 159 16.00 -8.05 20.91
N GLU A 160 16.07 -9.36 20.73
CA GLU A 160 16.56 -9.95 19.49
C GLU A 160 15.75 -9.48 18.27
N ILE A 161 14.44 -9.50 18.37
CA ILE A 161 13.54 -9.10 17.27
C ILE A 161 13.70 -7.64 16.91
N ARG A 162 13.64 -6.75 17.90
CA ARG A 162 13.71 -5.31 17.63
C ARG A 162 15.10 -4.85 17.17
N ASN A 163 16.16 -5.55 17.60
CA ASN A 163 17.51 -5.30 17.10
C ASN A 163 17.72 -5.84 15.67
N TYR A 164 17.04 -6.88 15.28
CA TYR A 164 17.09 -7.45 13.93
C TYR A 164 16.58 -6.46 12.87
N PHE A 165 15.51 -5.72 13.15
CA PHE A 165 15.01 -4.69 12.26
C PHE A 165 15.98 -3.51 12.17
N THR A 166 15.97 -2.81 11.04
CA THR A 166 16.67 -1.53 10.95
C THR A 166 15.88 -0.44 11.64
N GLY A 167 16.49 0.74 11.80
CA GLY A 167 15.74 1.95 12.11
C GLY A 167 14.75 2.30 11.00
N PRO A 168 13.77 3.19 11.29
CA PRO A 168 12.65 3.44 10.37
C PRO A 168 13.04 3.86 8.96
N ALA A 169 14.08 4.67 8.81
CA ALA A 169 14.51 5.21 7.53
C ALA A 169 15.04 4.14 6.56
N HIS A 170 15.48 3.00 7.06
CA HIS A 170 16.08 1.94 6.25
C HIS A 170 15.23 0.67 6.16
N LEU A 171 14.01 0.67 6.70
CA LEU A 171 13.14 -0.51 6.68
C LEU A 171 12.87 -1.08 5.27
N PRO A 172 12.69 -0.29 4.21
CA PRO A 172 12.51 -0.87 2.88
C PRO A 172 13.67 -1.76 2.45
N TRP A 173 14.91 -1.39 2.76
CA TRP A 173 16.08 -2.21 2.43
C TRP A 173 16.21 -3.42 3.33
N HIS A 174 15.81 -3.32 4.59
CA HIS A 174 15.63 -4.49 5.45
C HIS A 174 14.61 -5.45 4.85
N ARG A 175 13.46 -4.94 4.41
CA ARG A 175 12.38 -5.73 3.80
C ARG A 175 12.79 -6.42 2.50
N MET A 176 13.76 -5.84 1.76
CA MET A 176 14.34 -6.42 0.55
C MET A 176 15.57 -7.31 0.82
N SER A 177 15.85 -7.63 2.08
CA SER A 177 16.98 -8.46 2.52
C SER A 177 18.36 -7.85 2.27
N ASN A 178 18.46 -6.54 2.19
CA ASN A 178 19.74 -5.87 2.00
C ASN A 178 20.50 -5.62 3.30
N LEU A 179 19.78 -5.41 4.42
CA LEU A 179 20.35 -4.79 5.61
C LEU A 179 19.61 -5.24 6.85
N ASP A 180 20.36 -5.74 7.86
CA ASP A 180 19.84 -6.08 9.18
C ASP A 180 20.57 -5.27 10.27
N TYR A 181 19.97 -5.08 11.41
CA TYR A 181 20.55 -4.49 12.63
C TYR A 181 20.94 -3.01 12.55
N TRP A 182 20.88 -2.37 11.40
CA TRP A 182 21.33 -0.99 11.25
C TRP A 182 20.42 -0.02 11.99
N GLN A 183 21.00 0.69 12.99
CA GLN A 183 20.30 1.70 13.77
C GLN A 183 19.05 1.20 14.53
N GLY A 184 19.02 -0.09 14.88
CA GLY A 184 18.07 -0.61 15.85
C GLY A 184 18.47 -0.27 17.29
N PRO A 185 17.69 -0.66 18.32
CA PRO A 185 16.45 -1.42 18.20
C PRO A 185 15.26 -0.59 17.71
N LEU A 186 14.41 -1.19 16.92
CA LEU A 186 13.17 -0.54 16.49
C LEU A 186 12.23 -0.42 17.69
N PRO A 187 11.75 0.79 18.03
CA PRO A 187 10.90 0.96 19.21
C PRO A 187 9.59 0.17 19.10
N LYS A 188 9.14 -0.40 20.21
CA LYS A 188 7.86 -1.12 20.26
C LYS A 188 6.68 -0.22 19.88
N GLU A 189 6.73 1.04 20.31
CA GLU A 189 5.74 2.05 19.95
C GLU A 189 5.66 2.26 18.42
N TRP A 190 6.80 2.23 17.74
CA TRP A 190 6.82 2.31 16.28
C TRP A 190 6.06 1.13 15.65
N LEU A 191 6.29 -0.09 16.13
CA LEU A 191 5.57 -1.26 15.66
C LEU A 191 4.07 -1.10 15.81
N ASP A 192 3.62 -0.63 16.96
CA ASP A 192 2.20 -0.48 17.28
C ASP A 192 1.53 0.63 16.45
N THR A 193 2.19 1.78 16.30
CA THR A 193 1.64 2.90 15.52
C THR A 193 1.59 2.59 14.02
N GLN A 194 2.59 1.91 13.50
CA GLN A 194 2.59 1.50 12.09
C GLN A 194 1.57 0.41 11.79
N GLU A 195 1.32 -0.50 12.72
CA GLU A 195 0.23 -1.47 12.61
C GLU A 195 -1.13 -0.76 12.51
N ALA A 196 -1.38 0.19 13.40
CA ALA A 196 -2.63 0.96 13.39
C ALA A 196 -2.78 1.75 12.07
N LEU A 197 -1.69 2.35 11.59
CA LEU A 197 -1.68 3.09 10.33
C LEU A 197 -2.00 2.16 9.14
N GLN A 198 -1.39 0.99 9.08
CA GLN A 198 -1.63 0.03 7.99
C GLN A 198 -3.09 -0.43 7.96
N LYS A 199 -3.72 -0.62 9.10
CA LYS A 199 -5.16 -0.96 9.17
C LYS A 199 -6.02 0.13 8.49
N GLN A 200 -5.70 1.40 8.73
CA GLN A 200 -6.38 2.51 8.08
C GLN A 200 -6.10 2.55 6.57
N ILE A 201 -4.85 2.33 6.17
CA ILE A 201 -4.43 2.34 4.76
C ILE A 201 -5.22 1.29 3.97
N VAL A 202 -5.16 0.02 4.38
CA VAL A 202 -5.80 -1.05 3.62
C VAL A 202 -7.33 -0.94 3.63
N ALA A 203 -7.92 -0.45 4.72
CA ALA A 203 -9.35 -0.23 4.79
C ALA A 203 -9.81 0.82 3.76
N ARG A 204 -9.09 1.95 3.67
CA ARG A 204 -9.41 3.00 2.70
C ARG A 204 -9.13 2.56 1.27
N GLU A 205 -8.04 1.85 1.03
CA GLU A 205 -7.74 1.30 -0.29
C GLU A 205 -8.86 0.38 -0.78
N ARG A 206 -9.38 -0.48 0.09
CA ARG A 206 -10.50 -1.38 -0.24
C ARG A 206 -11.82 -0.63 -0.49
N GLN A 207 -12.04 0.50 0.15
CA GLN A 207 -13.21 1.35 -0.14
C GLN A 207 -13.20 1.84 -1.59
N PHE A 208 -12.03 2.01 -2.18
CA PHE A 208 -11.85 2.38 -3.59
C PHE A 208 -11.60 1.15 -4.49
N ASN A 209 -12.04 -0.03 -4.07
CA ASN A 209 -11.94 -1.28 -4.83
C ASN A 209 -10.53 -1.67 -5.22
N MET A 210 -9.55 -1.21 -4.45
CA MET A 210 -8.18 -1.66 -4.58
C MET A 210 -8.00 -3.00 -3.87
N ARG A 211 -7.08 -3.81 -4.39
CA ARG A 211 -6.62 -5.04 -3.77
C ARG A 211 -5.19 -4.81 -3.30
N PRO A 212 -4.99 -4.45 -2.01
CA PRO A 212 -3.66 -4.23 -1.47
C PRO A 212 -2.77 -5.45 -1.66
N ILE A 213 -1.55 -5.23 -2.17
CA ILE A 213 -0.55 -6.27 -2.28
C ILE A 213 0.25 -6.27 -1.00
N LEU A 214 -0.05 -7.23 -0.13
CA LEU A 214 0.63 -7.41 1.15
C LEU A 214 1.92 -8.20 0.96
N PRO A 215 2.91 -8.08 1.87
CA PRO A 215 4.15 -8.82 1.74
C PRO A 215 3.98 -10.32 1.93
N ALA A 216 4.90 -11.08 1.31
CA ALA A 216 5.06 -12.51 1.51
C ALA A 216 6.43 -12.80 2.14
N PHE A 217 6.56 -13.95 2.78
CA PHE A 217 7.85 -14.44 3.22
C PHE A 217 8.64 -14.98 2.02
N ALA A 218 9.85 -14.50 1.84
CA ALA A 218 10.71 -14.93 0.74
C ALA A 218 12.00 -15.64 1.21
N GLY A 219 12.21 -15.75 2.53
CA GLY A 219 13.35 -16.45 3.10
C GLY A 219 14.23 -15.63 4.04
N HIS A 220 14.06 -14.32 4.11
CA HIS A 220 14.84 -13.45 5.00
C HIS A 220 14.51 -13.74 6.46
N VAL A 221 15.52 -14.12 7.25
CA VAL A 221 15.36 -14.53 8.65
C VAL A 221 16.41 -13.87 9.55
N PRO A 222 16.12 -13.69 10.86
CA PRO A 222 17.13 -13.28 11.82
C PRO A 222 18.22 -14.36 12.00
N SER A 223 19.46 -13.95 12.19
CA SER A 223 20.56 -14.88 12.45
C SER A 223 20.37 -15.70 13.73
N GLU A 224 19.68 -15.13 14.72
CA GLU A 224 19.36 -15.75 16.01
C GLU A 224 18.44 -16.97 15.87
N LEU A 225 17.78 -17.12 14.73
CA LEU A 225 16.94 -18.29 14.45
C LEU A 225 17.72 -19.60 14.51
N LYS A 226 19.02 -19.58 14.18
CA LYS A 226 19.92 -20.75 14.31
C LYS A 226 20.06 -21.26 15.73
N ARG A 227 19.92 -20.40 16.72
CA ARG A 227 19.96 -20.81 18.13
C ARG A 227 18.79 -21.74 18.46
N ILE A 228 17.63 -21.48 17.87
CA ILE A 228 16.40 -22.24 18.11
C ILE A 228 16.29 -23.45 17.18
N TYR A 229 16.72 -23.28 15.94
CA TYR A 229 16.69 -24.31 14.89
C TYR A 229 18.10 -24.54 14.34
N PRO A 230 18.98 -25.25 15.09
CA PRO A 230 20.38 -25.44 14.69
C PRO A 230 20.56 -26.14 13.35
N GLU A 231 19.60 -26.98 12.96
CA GLU A 231 19.63 -27.76 11.71
C GLU A 231 19.10 -26.94 10.51
N ALA A 232 18.58 -25.76 10.72
CA ALA A 232 18.04 -24.94 9.63
C ALA A 232 19.14 -24.51 8.65
N LYS A 233 18.84 -24.61 7.36
CA LYS A 233 19.75 -24.25 6.28
C LYS A 233 19.68 -22.75 6.02
N ILE A 234 20.47 -22.00 6.77
CA ILE A 234 20.52 -20.55 6.70
C ILE A 234 21.85 -20.11 6.11
N SER A 235 21.80 -19.35 5.01
CA SER A 235 22.95 -18.76 4.35
C SER A 235 23.07 -17.27 4.70
N ARG A 236 24.29 -16.78 4.71
CA ARG A 236 24.57 -15.36 4.87
C ARG A 236 24.60 -14.70 3.50
N MET A 237 23.84 -13.62 3.33
CA MET A 237 23.81 -12.86 2.09
C MET A 237 25.12 -12.08 1.90
N SER A 238 25.38 -11.64 0.67
CA SER A 238 26.48 -10.73 0.36
C SER A 238 26.30 -9.38 1.06
N SER A 239 27.39 -8.61 1.21
CA SER A 239 27.29 -7.25 1.72
C SER A 239 26.62 -6.32 0.70
N TRP A 240 25.98 -5.27 1.21
CA TRP A 240 25.27 -4.31 0.38
C TRP A 240 25.64 -2.89 0.79
N GLY A 241 25.75 -2.00 -0.20
CA GLY A 241 25.86 -0.55 0.01
C GLY A 241 27.07 -0.09 0.81
N GLY A 242 28.14 -0.89 0.89
CA GLY A 242 29.33 -0.55 1.68
C GLY A 242 29.15 -0.75 3.19
N PHE A 243 28.04 -1.33 3.64
CA PHE A 243 27.83 -1.64 5.05
C PHE A 243 28.75 -2.78 5.50
N GLU A 244 29.16 -2.74 6.78
CA GLU A 244 30.01 -3.76 7.38
C GLU A 244 29.32 -5.13 7.42
N ASP A 245 30.13 -6.18 7.50
CA ASP A 245 29.66 -7.58 7.49
C ASP A 245 28.63 -7.90 8.58
N LYS A 246 28.68 -7.24 9.73
CA LYS A 246 27.73 -7.45 10.82
C LYS A 246 26.29 -7.09 10.47
N TYR A 247 26.08 -6.31 9.40
CA TYR A 247 24.76 -5.89 8.91
C TYR A 247 24.25 -6.75 7.75
N ARG A 248 24.99 -7.78 7.35
CA ARG A 248 24.57 -8.69 6.28
C ARG A 248 23.37 -9.51 6.74
N SER A 249 22.40 -9.64 5.86
CA SER A 249 21.20 -10.43 6.14
C SER A 249 21.44 -11.92 6.00
N HIS A 250 20.47 -12.72 6.46
CA HIS A 250 20.49 -14.17 6.43
C HIS A 250 19.25 -14.69 5.70
N PHE A 251 19.41 -15.79 5.01
CA PHE A 251 18.37 -16.33 4.14
C PHE A 251 18.19 -17.83 4.37
N LEU A 252 16.93 -18.23 4.58
CA LEU A 252 16.56 -19.64 4.78
C LEU A 252 16.34 -20.31 3.41
N ASP A 253 16.94 -21.49 3.22
CA ASP A 253 16.74 -22.30 2.02
C ASP A 253 15.24 -22.58 1.84
N PRO A 254 14.66 -22.28 0.66
CA PRO A 254 13.24 -22.54 0.40
C PRO A 254 12.84 -24.00 0.50
N LEU A 255 13.79 -24.93 0.39
CA LEU A 255 13.55 -26.36 0.54
C LEU A 255 13.58 -26.84 1.99
N ASP A 256 14.03 -26.00 2.92
CA ASP A 256 14.00 -26.33 4.34
C ASP A 256 12.54 -26.39 4.82
N PRO A 257 12.13 -27.44 5.57
CA PRO A 257 10.76 -27.53 6.10
C PRO A 257 10.35 -26.34 6.94
N LEU A 258 11.28 -25.67 7.59
CA LEU A 258 11.02 -24.46 8.39
C LEU A 258 10.48 -23.31 7.53
N PHE A 259 10.84 -23.26 6.24
CA PHE A 259 10.35 -22.21 5.33
C PHE A 259 8.82 -22.21 5.24
N ALA A 260 8.22 -23.37 5.01
CA ALA A 260 6.76 -23.50 4.95
C ALA A 260 6.10 -23.14 6.27
N THR A 261 6.72 -23.51 7.40
CA THR A 261 6.22 -23.17 8.74
C THR A 261 6.18 -21.64 8.95
N ILE A 262 7.29 -20.98 8.64
CA ILE A 262 7.38 -19.50 8.78
C ILE A 262 6.39 -18.80 7.86
N GLN A 263 6.30 -19.23 6.60
CA GLN A 263 5.37 -18.66 5.62
C GLN A 263 3.93 -18.77 6.11
N LYS A 264 3.54 -19.94 6.61
CA LYS A 264 2.19 -20.17 7.14
C LYS A 264 1.90 -19.24 8.33
N GLU A 265 2.80 -19.18 9.30
CA GLU A 265 2.65 -18.32 10.47
C GLU A 265 2.53 -16.83 10.08
N PHE A 266 3.38 -16.40 9.16
CA PHE A 266 3.35 -15.03 8.68
C PHE A 266 2.03 -14.68 7.99
N LEU A 267 1.58 -15.51 7.06
CA LEU A 267 0.33 -15.27 6.34
C LEU A 267 -0.88 -15.28 7.28
N GLU A 268 -0.90 -16.18 8.25
CA GLU A 268 -1.98 -16.25 9.24
C GLU A 268 -2.03 -14.99 10.12
N GLU A 269 -0.88 -14.57 10.66
CA GLU A 269 -0.81 -13.36 11.49
C GLU A 269 -1.13 -12.10 10.70
N GLN A 270 -0.61 -11.99 9.48
CA GLN A 270 -0.90 -10.85 8.61
C GLN A 270 -2.40 -10.78 8.27
N THR A 271 -3.01 -11.90 7.95
CA THR A 271 -4.44 -11.97 7.61
C THR A 271 -5.32 -11.55 8.78
N LYS A 272 -4.97 -11.95 10.01
CA LYS A 272 -5.69 -11.51 11.21
C LYS A 272 -5.65 -9.99 11.40
N LEU A 273 -4.53 -9.35 11.07
CA LEU A 273 -4.36 -7.92 11.27
C LEU A 273 -4.93 -7.07 10.14
N PHE A 274 -4.71 -7.48 8.90
CA PHE A 274 -4.93 -6.65 7.72
C PHE A 274 -5.89 -7.26 6.69
N GLY A 275 -6.38 -8.46 6.93
CA GLY A 275 -7.15 -9.20 5.93
C GLY A 275 -6.27 -9.70 4.79
N THR A 276 -6.90 -10.11 3.70
CA THR A 276 -6.20 -10.57 2.50
C THR A 276 -7.06 -10.39 1.26
N ASP A 277 -6.41 -10.08 0.15
CA ASP A 277 -7.00 -10.12 -1.19
C ASP A 277 -6.33 -11.19 -2.04
N HIS A 278 -5.58 -12.09 -1.40
CA HIS A 278 -4.89 -13.24 -2.03
C HIS A 278 -3.85 -12.85 -3.09
N ILE A 279 -3.30 -11.66 -2.97
CA ILE A 279 -2.20 -11.17 -3.82
C ILE A 279 -1.08 -10.73 -2.88
N TYR A 280 0.11 -11.29 -3.09
CA TYR A 280 1.26 -11.04 -2.23
C TYR A 280 2.47 -10.67 -3.07
N GLY A 281 3.33 -9.82 -2.50
CA GLY A 281 4.54 -9.35 -3.16
C GLY A 281 5.78 -9.57 -2.32
N ALA A 282 6.91 -9.77 -3.00
CA ALA A 282 8.22 -9.87 -2.37
C ALA A 282 9.28 -9.34 -3.34
N ASP A 283 10.31 -8.73 -2.79
CA ASP A 283 11.47 -8.25 -3.53
C ASP A 283 12.74 -8.58 -2.73
N PRO A 284 13.13 -9.90 -2.65
CA PRO A 284 14.14 -10.35 -1.69
C PRO A 284 15.59 -10.16 -2.13
N PHE A 285 15.84 -9.87 -3.40
CA PHE A 285 17.21 -9.84 -3.94
C PHE A 285 17.51 -8.52 -4.66
N ASN A 286 16.99 -7.43 -4.14
CA ASN A 286 17.26 -6.10 -4.69
C ASN A 286 18.76 -5.76 -4.54
N GLU A 287 19.45 -5.58 -5.66
CA GLU A 287 20.89 -5.25 -5.70
C GLU A 287 21.81 -6.23 -4.97
N VAL A 288 21.37 -7.45 -4.72
CA VAL A 288 22.18 -8.53 -4.15
C VAL A 288 21.93 -9.83 -4.91
N ALA A 289 22.95 -10.69 -4.97
CA ALA A 289 22.80 -12.00 -5.58
C ALA A 289 22.04 -12.95 -4.64
N PRO A 290 21.21 -13.85 -5.17
CA PRO A 290 20.65 -14.94 -4.36
C PRO A 290 21.75 -15.80 -3.75
N PRO A 291 21.54 -16.35 -2.56
CA PRO A 291 22.50 -17.23 -1.91
C PRO A 291 22.71 -18.54 -2.65
#